data_b5b2ba642e869671eeb5eb4d8e068881
#
_entry.id   b5b2ba642e869671eeb5eb4d8e068881
#
_cell.length_a   1.000
_cell.length_b   1.000
_cell.length_c   1.000
_cell.angle_alpha   90.00
_cell.angle_beta   90.00
_cell.angle_gamma   90.00
#
_symmetry.space_group_name_H-M   'P 1'
#
loop_
_entity.id
_entity.type
_entity.pdbx_description
1 polymer ?
#
loop_
_entity_poly.entity_id
_entity_poly.type
_entity_poly.pdbx_seq_one_letter_code
_entity_poly.pdbx_strand_id
1 'polypeptide(L)'
;MKKVLLTLSLALAGTVGAQFSSGTVSLGTTGMTVRLETTPTLATLTITGNSTSYLGMGFGAVGDGMADGADGFIYNATANRDYTFNGVGSAPSPDAGGQDWTETSNTVSGTTRTVIATRSLTGGAGDMAIPNAAGPIPIFFARGGSTTITQHSSTNRGYATLNMAATLGTQEAALAESKKVVLYPNPAKETVSFKNFDKIKSIDIYESSGRKVRSVKMDGENIRVSDLKSGSYYFEITLKDGTLTYEKLIKE
;
A
#
# COMPACT_ATOMS: atom_id res chain seq x y z
N MET A 1 53.24 14.18 -4.43
CA MET A 1 52.20 13.81 -3.44
C MET A 1 50.85 13.84 -4.14
N LYS A 2 50.27 12.65 -4.44
CA LYS A 2 48.94 12.54 -5.11
C LYS A 2 47.87 12.61 -4.01
N LYS A 3 47.03 13.64 -4.04
CA LYS A 3 45.86 13.74 -3.16
C LYS A 3 44.79 12.80 -3.67
N VAL A 4 44.50 11.76 -2.92
CA VAL A 4 43.35 10.86 -3.14
C VAL A 4 42.10 11.58 -2.57
N LEU A 5 41.22 12.02 -3.44
CA LEU A 5 39.91 12.55 -3.04
C LEU A 5 38.99 11.34 -2.76
N LEU A 6 38.73 11.11 -1.49
CA LEU A 6 37.76 10.09 -1.05
C LEU A 6 36.36 10.71 -1.18
N THR A 7 35.64 10.41 -2.27
CA THR A 7 34.24 10.76 -2.41
C THR A 7 33.40 9.79 -1.59
N LEU A 8 32.90 10.27 -0.46
CA LEU A 8 31.93 9.57 0.37
C LEU A 8 30.58 9.62 -0.34
N SER A 9 30.24 8.58 -1.10
CA SER A 9 28.89 8.40 -1.64
C SER A 9 27.96 8.03 -0.50
N LEU A 10 27.17 9.01 -0.05
CA LEU A 10 26.06 8.79 0.88
C LEU A 10 24.98 8.04 0.11
N ALA A 11 24.92 6.72 0.29
CA ALA A 11 23.79 5.91 -0.17
C ALA A 11 22.57 6.35 0.65
N LEU A 12 21.69 7.13 0.04
CA LEU A 12 20.37 7.42 0.59
C LEU A 12 19.57 6.11 0.53
N ALA A 13 19.68 5.29 1.56
CA ALA A 13 18.77 4.17 1.77
C ALA A 13 17.40 4.80 2.04
N GLY A 14 16.56 4.90 1.01
CA GLY A 14 15.16 5.20 1.18
C GLY A 14 14.59 4.11 2.07
N THR A 15 14.24 4.43 3.30
CA THR A 15 13.50 3.53 4.18
C THR A 15 12.15 3.30 3.52
N VAL A 16 11.98 2.16 2.86
CA VAL A 16 10.67 1.66 2.46
C VAL A 16 9.98 1.29 3.76
N GLY A 17 9.21 2.23 4.28
CA GLY A 17 8.46 2.01 5.51
C GLY A 17 7.35 1.01 5.25
N ALA A 18 7.11 0.10 6.18
CA ALA A 18 6.02 -0.84 6.12
C ALA A 18 4.68 -0.10 5.90
N GLN A 19 3.88 -0.62 4.98
CA GLN A 19 2.53 -0.15 4.70
C GLN A 19 1.54 -1.17 5.25
N PHE A 20 0.46 -0.67 5.81
CA PHE A 20 -0.61 -1.53 6.35
C PHE A 20 -1.95 -1.12 5.75
N SER A 21 -2.86 -2.09 5.62
CA SER A 21 -4.22 -1.86 5.14
C SER A 21 -5.19 -2.77 5.88
N SER A 22 -6.38 -2.25 6.14
CA SER A 22 -7.51 -3.05 6.63
C SER A 22 -8.16 -3.91 5.52
N GLY A 23 -7.78 -3.69 4.25
CA GLY A 23 -8.63 -4.07 3.14
C GLY A 23 -9.97 -3.31 3.19
N THR A 24 -10.88 -3.62 2.27
CA THR A 24 -12.22 -3.04 2.26
C THR A 24 -13.14 -3.81 3.21
N VAL A 25 -13.65 -3.12 4.22
CA VAL A 25 -14.55 -3.68 5.24
C VAL A 25 -15.97 -3.19 5.00
N SER A 26 -16.92 -4.11 4.90
CA SER A 26 -18.35 -3.80 4.82
C SER A 26 -18.89 -3.40 6.18
N LEU A 27 -19.64 -2.31 6.24
CA LEU A 27 -20.18 -1.75 7.48
C LEU A 27 -21.63 -2.19 7.71
N GLY A 28 -21.80 -3.45 8.06
CA GLY A 28 -23.11 -4.06 8.35
C GLY A 28 -24.08 -3.93 7.18
N THR A 29 -25.35 -3.62 7.49
CA THR A 29 -26.44 -3.47 6.51
C THR A 29 -26.57 -2.05 5.95
N THR A 30 -25.69 -1.13 6.32
CA THR A 30 -25.76 0.29 5.92
C THR A 30 -25.48 0.54 4.45
N GLY A 31 -24.90 -0.44 3.72
CA GLY A 31 -24.39 -0.26 2.37
C GLY A 31 -23.13 0.59 2.31
N MET A 32 -22.52 0.91 3.46
CA MET A 32 -21.23 1.58 3.53
C MET A 32 -20.09 0.57 3.50
N THR A 33 -18.93 1.03 3.00
CA THR A 33 -17.66 0.34 3.19
C THR A 33 -16.61 1.34 3.66
N VAL A 34 -15.59 0.83 4.33
CA VAL A 34 -14.42 1.61 4.75
C VAL A 34 -13.15 0.83 4.46
N ARG A 35 -12.09 1.56 4.13
CA ARG A 35 -10.72 1.06 4.03
C ARG A 35 -9.78 2.09 4.66
N LEU A 36 -8.94 1.64 5.55
CA LEU A 36 -7.88 2.43 6.14
C LEU A 36 -6.53 1.88 5.70
N GLU A 37 -5.67 2.76 5.23
CA GLU A 37 -4.30 2.43 4.83
C GLU A 37 -3.34 3.36 5.55
N THR A 38 -2.18 2.83 5.93
CA THR A 38 -1.14 3.63 6.58
C THR A 38 0.21 3.46 5.90
N THR A 39 0.96 4.54 5.89
CA THR A 39 2.40 4.60 5.60
C THR A 39 3.11 5.10 6.84
N PRO A 40 4.45 5.20 6.90
CA PRO A 40 5.15 5.76 8.06
C PRO A 40 4.74 7.19 8.46
N THR A 41 4.09 7.94 7.57
CA THR A 41 3.77 9.36 7.79
C THR A 41 2.30 9.71 7.62
N LEU A 42 1.52 8.89 6.92
CA LEU A 42 0.15 9.22 6.53
C LEU A 42 -0.80 8.07 6.79
N ALA A 43 -2.01 8.40 7.21
CA ALA A 43 -3.19 7.57 7.12
C ALA A 43 -4.04 8.02 5.93
N THR A 44 -4.56 7.07 5.15
CA THR A 44 -5.51 7.28 4.06
C THR A 44 -6.79 6.53 4.35
N LEU A 45 -7.88 7.26 4.48
CA LEU A 45 -9.23 6.73 4.67
C LEU A 45 -9.97 6.76 3.33
N THR A 46 -10.53 5.64 2.93
CA THR A 46 -11.52 5.56 1.85
C THR A 46 -12.85 5.13 2.45
N ILE A 47 -13.88 5.94 2.34
CA ILE A 47 -15.23 5.62 2.79
C ILE A 47 -16.20 5.70 1.61
N THR A 48 -17.05 4.68 1.48
CA THR A 48 -18.10 4.66 0.45
C THR A 48 -19.47 4.49 1.08
N GLY A 49 -20.49 5.01 0.40
CA GLY A 49 -21.86 4.85 0.84
C GLY A 49 -22.85 5.57 -0.08
N ASN A 50 -24.09 5.70 0.36
CA ASN A 50 -25.12 6.37 -0.42
C ASN A 50 -24.75 7.83 -0.70
N SER A 51 -24.85 8.28 -1.95
CA SER A 51 -24.41 9.61 -2.42
C SER A 51 -25.18 10.78 -1.78
N THR A 52 -26.38 10.53 -1.28
CA THR A 52 -27.24 11.55 -0.64
C THR A 52 -27.13 11.58 0.87
N SER A 53 -26.29 10.71 1.48
CA SER A 53 -26.11 10.58 2.93
C SER A 53 -24.83 11.25 3.41
N TYR A 54 -24.81 11.71 4.68
CA TYR A 54 -23.53 11.83 5.35
C TYR A 54 -22.98 10.43 5.64
N LEU A 55 -21.66 10.30 5.67
CA LEU A 55 -20.94 9.04 5.91
C LEU A 55 -19.95 9.29 7.04
N GLY A 56 -20.19 8.68 8.20
CA GLY A 56 -19.38 8.90 9.40
C GLY A 56 -18.78 7.62 9.93
N MET A 57 -17.55 7.73 10.43
CA MET A 57 -16.93 6.75 11.29
C MET A 57 -16.16 7.46 12.42
N GLY A 58 -16.10 6.81 13.56
CA GLY A 58 -15.26 7.24 14.68
C GLY A 58 -14.46 6.06 15.21
N PHE A 59 -13.37 6.37 15.91
CA PHE A 59 -12.51 5.39 16.54
C PHE A 59 -13.06 5.07 17.94
N GLY A 60 -13.26 3.79 18.24
CA GLY A 60 -13.78 3.34 19.54
C GLY A 60 -14.21 1.88 19.53
N ALA A 61 -14.20 1.26 20.70
CA ALA A 61 -14.58 -0.13 20.91
C ALA A 61 -16.09 -0.36 20.78
N VAL A 62 -16.47 -1.62 20.63
CA VAL A 62 -17.88 -2.03 20.68
C VAL A 62 -18.48 -1.66 22.02
N GLY A 63 -19.59 -0.89 21.99
CA GLY A 63 -20.24 -0.36 23.18
C GLY A 63 -19.91 1.09 23.50
N ASP A 64 -18.77 1.61 23.03
CA ASP A 64 -18.33 2.99 23.29
C ASP A 64 -18.72 3.96 22.16
N GLY A 65 -19.63 3.57 21.27
CA GLY A 65 -20.01 4.36 20.10
C GLY A 65 -20.46 5.77 20.47
N MET A 66 -19.94 6.76 19.77
CA MET A 66 -20.13 8.18 20.05
C MET A 66 -19.70 8.57 21.49
N ALA A 67 -18.71 7.86 22.08
CA ALA A 67 -18.19 8.25 23.38
C ALA A 67 -17.72 9.70 23.36
N ASP A 68 -17.90 10.38 24.49
CA ASP A 68 -17.46 11.77 24.65
C ASP A 68 -15.94 11.86 24.45
N GLY A 69 -15.50 12.78 23.60
CA GLY A 69 -14.09 12.94 23.21
C GLY A 69 -13.58 11.93 22.16
N ALA A 70 -14.42 11.03 21.63
CA ALA A 70 -13.98 10.14 20.55
C ALA A 70 -13.72 10.94 19.26
N ASP A 71 -12.61 10.58 18.59
CA ASP A 71 -12.18 11.16 17.31
C ASP A 71 -12.82 10.44 16.12
N GLY A 72 -13.05 11.15 15.01
CA GLY A 72 -13.51 10.51 13.79
C GLY A 72 -13.67 11.41 12.57
N PHE A 73 -14.01 10.75 11.48
CA PHE A 73 -14.24 11.35 10.16
C PHE A 73 -15.71 11.36 9.80
N ILE A 74 -16.23 12.52 9.34
CA ILE A 74 -17.59 12.59 8.78
C ILE A 74 -17.58 13.35 7.46
N TYR A 75 -17.88 12.66 6.35
CA TYR A 75 -18.31 13.32 5.13
C TYR A 75 -19.74 13.87 5.31
N ASN A 76 -19.94 15.14 5.05
CA ASN A 76 -21.24 15.82 5.17
C ASN A 76 -21.35 17.00 4.19
N ALA A 77 -22.44 17.78 4.29
CA ALA A 77 -22.70 18.93 3.42
C ALA A 77 -21.73 20.11 3.61
N THR A 78 -20.99 20.16 4.72
CA THR A 78 -19.98 21.20 4.98
C THR A 78 -18.59 20.80 4.50
N ALA A 79 -17.62 21.69 4.64
CA ALA A 79 -16.22 21.39 4.35
C ALA A 79 -15.51 20.62 5.48
N ASN A 80 -16.08 20.58 6.67
CA ASN A 80 -15.48 19.91 7.82
C ASN A 80 -15.47 18.39 7.60
N ARG A 81 -14.36 17.75 7.96
CA ARG A 81 -14.16 16.30 7.88
C ARG A 81 -13.75 15.69 9.19
N ASP A 82 -13.12 16.47 10.05
CA ASP A 82 -12.62 16.09 11.35
C ASP A 82 -13.64 16.46 12.45
N TYR A 83 -13.97 15.47 13.27
CA TYR A 83 -15.04 15.62 14.26
C TYR A 83 -14.70 14.96 15.59
N THR A 84 -15.01 15.68 16.67
CA THR A 84 -15.06 15.13 18.02
C THR A 84 -16.50 14.73 18.35
N PHE A 85 -16.70 13.52 18.85
CA PHE A 85 -18.00 13.05 19.31
C PHE A 85 -18.28 13.51 20.76
N ASN A 86 -19.52 13.91 21.05
CA ASN A 86 -19.92 14.54 22.31
C ASN A 86 -20.83 13.63 23.15
N GLY A 87 -20.66 12.32 23.04
CA GLY A 87 -21.46 11.32 23.74
C GLY A 87 -22.76 10.95 23.01
N VAL A 88 -23.38 9.87 23.50
CA VAL A 88 -24.62 9.33 22.92
C VAL A 88 -25.76 10.35 23.09
N GLY A 89 -26.45 10.64 21.99
CA GLY A 89 -27.58 11.61 21.98
C GLY A 89 -27.14 13.03 21.66
N SER A 90 -25.86 13.33 21.61
CA SER A 90 -25.34 14.64 21.22
C SER A 90 -24.83 14.61 19.77
N ALA A 91 -24.96 15.73 19.06
CA ALA A 91 -24.37 15.86 17.73
C ALA A 91 -22.84 15.97 17.84
N PRO A 92 -22.06 15.35 16.94
CA PRO A 92 -20.61 15.57 16.88
C PRO A 92 -20.32 17.02 16.49
N SER A 93 -19.24 17.57 17.02
CA SER A 93 -18.73 18.91 16.70
C SER A 93 -17.54 18.82 15.75
N PRO A 94 -17.35 19.79 14.83
CA PRO A 94 -16.08 19.93 14.16
C PRO A 94 -14.96 20.00 15.18
N ASP A 95 -13.84 19.31 14.92
CA ASP A 95 -12.76 19.25 15.90
C ASP A 95 -12.20 20.64 16.20
N ALA A 96 -12.04 20.93 17.49
CA ALA A 96 -11.50 22.21 17.97
C ALA A 96 -9.97 22.31 17.79
N GLY A 97 -9.28 21.18 17.69
CA GLY A 97 -7.84 21.07 17.41
C GLY A 97 -7.47 21.40 15.97
N GLY A 98 -8.44 21.41 15.06
CA GLY A 98 -8.26 21.70 13.65
C GLY A 98 -8.97 20.71 12.74
N GLN A 99 -8.77 20.87 11.43
CA GLN A 99 -9.30 19.95 10.40
C GLN A 99 -8.13 19.20 9.80
N ASP A 100 -7.70 18.13 10.47
CA ASP A 100 -6.52 17.38 10.09
C ASP A 100 -6.77 16.42 8.92
N TRP A 101 -8.02 15.96 8.75
CA TRP A 101 -8.42 15.23 7.59
C TRP A 101 -8.55 16.12 6.34
N THR A 102 -7.69 15.89 5.36
CA THR A 102 -7.76 16.55 4.05
C THR A 102 -8.44 15.63 3.04
N GLU A 103 -9.60 16.04 2.52
CA GLU A 103 -10.28 15.34 1.43
C GLU A 103 -9.44 15.47 0.13
N THR A 104 -9.00 14.33 -0.40
CA THR A 104 -8.18 14.27 -1.63
C THR A 104 -8.98 13.85 -2.84
N SER A 105 -10.12 13.18 -2.65
CA SER A 105 -11.05 12.79 -3.72
C SER A 105 -12.47 12.65 -3.17
N ASN A 106 -13.44 13.04 -4.00
CA ASN A 106 -14.87 12.91 -3.71
C ASN A 106 -15.60 12.68 -5.03
N THR A 107 -16.00 11.46 -5.29
CA THR A 107 -16.61 11.06 -6.54
C THR A 107 -17.96 10.40 -6.33
N VAL A 108 -18.86 10.52 -7.29
CA VAL A 108 -20.16 9.85 -7.28
C VAL A 108 -20.30 9.03 -8.56
N SER A 109 -20.64 7.77 -8.40
CA SER A 109 -20.98 6.87 -9.49
C SER A 109 -22.34 6.21 -9.19
N GLY A 110 -23.34 6.55 -10.00
CA GLY A 110 -24.73 6.19 -9.71
C GLY A 110 -25.20 6.73 -8.36
N THR A 111 -25.63 5.85 -7.47
CA THR A 111 -26.07 6.19 -6.12
C THR A 111 -24.98 6.06 -5.05
N THR A 112 -23.75 5.78 -5.44
CA THR A 112 -22.63 5.55 -4.54
C THR A 112 -21.66 6.72 -4.56
N ARG A 113 -21.34 7.25 -3.41
CA ARG A 113 -20.26 8.21 -3.17
C ARG A 113 -19.03 7.50 -2.64
N THR A 114 -17.87 7.88 -3.14
CA THR A 114 -16.56 7.49 -2.60
C THR A 114 -15.81 8.75 -2.21
N VAL A 115 -15.40 8.81 -0.95
CA VAL A 115 -14.58 9.89 -0.40
C VAL A 115 -13.25 9.30 0.02
N ILE A 116 -12.16 9.97 -0.36
CA ILE A 116 -10.80 9.64 0.07
C ILE A 116 -10.26 10.85 0.80
N ALA A 117 -9.74 10.62 2.00
CA ALA A 117 -9.13 11.65 2.82
C ALA A 117 -7.82 11.14 3.44
N THR A 118 -6.91 12.06 3.73
CA THR A 118 -5.62 11.76 4.35
C THR A 118 -5.38 12.66 5.56
N ARG A 119 -4.67 12.14 6.56
CA ARG A 119 -4.09 12.93 7.66
C ARG A 119 -2.75 12.34 8.10
N SER A 120 -2.00 13.05 8.93
CA SER A 120 -0.85 12.50 9.63
C SER A 120 -1.29 11.35 10.55
N LEU A 121 -0.37 10.45 10.90
CA LEU A 121 -0.69 9.34 11.81
C LEU A 121 -1.07 9.81 13.22
N THR A 122 -0.51 10.92 13.66
CA THR A 122 -0.77 11.49 14.98
C THR A 122 -2.04 12.34 15.02
N GLY A 123 -2.49 12.85 13.86
CA GLY A 123 -3.53 13.86 13.80
C GLY A 123 -3.13 15.16 14.50
N GLY A 124 -4.11 15.91 14.97
CA GLY A 124 -3.99 17.12 15.76
C GLY A 124 -4.10 16.90 17.27
N ALA A 125 -4.39 17.98 17.98
CA ALA A 125 -4.59 17.93 19.42
C ALA A 125 -5.97 17.35 19.73
N GLY A 126 -6.01 16.21 20.40
CA GLY A 126 -7.25 15.50 20.73
C GLY A 126 -7.53 14.29 19.84
N ASP A 127 -6.81 14.15 18.74
CA ASP A 127 -6.98 13.05 17.80
C ASP A 127 -6.43 11.73 18.30
N MET A 128 -7.06 10.66 17.87
CA MET A 128 -6.52 9.33 18.05
C MET A 128 -5.32 9.10 17.12
N ALA A 129 -4.18 8.73 17.67
CA ALA A 129 -3.04 8.32 16.87
C ALA A 129 -3.33 6.98 16.17
N ILE A 130 -3.21 6.96 14.85
CA ILE A 130 -3.42 5.76 14.02
C ILE A 130 -2.09 5.01 13.92
N PRO A 131 -1.98 3.75 14.40
CA PRO A 131 -0.72 3.02 14.35
C PRO A 131 -0.38 2.60 12.92
N ASN A 132 0.89 2.77 12.52
CA ASN A 132 1.43 2.16 11.30
C ASN A 132 1.93 0.74 11.63
N ALA A 133 1.02 -0.16 11.98
CA ALA A 133 1.31 -1.51 12.44
C ALA A 133 0.15 -2.46 12.13
N ALA A 134 0.44 -3.77 12.10
CA ALA A 134 -0.60 -4.79 12.08
C ALA A 134 -1.35 -4.82 13.41
N GLY A 135 -2.66 -5.04 13.34
CA GLY A 135 -3.50 -5.15 14.54
C GLY A 135 -4.91 -4.63 14.31
N PRO A 136 -5.80 -4.80 15.30
CA PRO A 136 -7.18 -4.35 15.23
C PRO A 136 -7.30 -2.86 15.56
N ILE A 137 -8.10 -2.14 14.79
CA ILE A 137 -8.55 -0.78 15.09
C ILE A 137 -10.08 -0.84 15.17
N PRO A 138 -10.67 -0.78 16.37
CA PRO A 138 -12.11 -0.78 16.54
C PRO A 138 -12.70 0.57 16.09
N ILE A 139 -13.83 0.51 15.41
CA ILE A 139 -14.55 1.69 14.92
C ILE A 139 -16.05 1.56 15.18
N PHE A 140 -16.70 2.70 15.30
CA PHE A 140 -18.15 2.80 15.13
C PHE A 140 -18.45 3.63 13.87
N PHE A 141 -19.64 3.43 13.30
CA PHE A 141 -20.02 4.10 12.06
C PHE A 141 -21.50 4.41 12.03
N ALA A 142 -21.85 5.40 11.24
CA ALA A 142 -23.24 5.72 10.93
C ALA A 142 -23.36 6.45 9.58
N ARG A 143 -24.55 6.37 8.98
CA ARG A 143 -24.95 7.23 7.86
C ARG A 143 -26.30 7.89 8.13
N GLY A 144 -26.52 9.04 7.54
CA GLY A 144 -27.79 9.76 7.61
C GLY A 144 -28.76 9.43 6.47
N GLY A 145 -29.91 10.05 6.53
CA GLY A 145 -30.86 10.11 5.40
C GLY A 145 -30.57 11.25 4.42
N SER A 146 -29.68 12.17 4.79
CA SER A 146 -29.21 13.30 3.96
C SER A 146 -27.75 13.60 4.26
N THR A 147 -27.13 14.51 3.52
CA THR A 147 -25.75 14.97 3.77
C THR A 147 -25.64 15.91 4.99
N THR A 148 -26.74 16.42 5.52
CA THR A 148 -26.74 17.18 6.79
C THR A 148 -26.63 16.20 7.95
N ILE A 149 -25.73 16.47 8.90
CA ILE A 149 -25.59 15.67 10.12
C ILE A 149 -26.87 15.82 10.96
N THR A 150 -27.57 14.70 11.11
CA THR A 150 -28.77 14.56 11.92
C THR A 150 -28.76 13.21 12.63
N GLN A 151 -29.71 12.98 13.53
CA GLN A 151 -29.83 11.67 14.18
C GLN A 151 -30.03 10.55 13.11
N HIS A 152 -29.20 9.53 13.19
CA HIS A 152 -29.33 8.32 12.36
C HIS A 152 -30.32 7.33 12.99
N SER A 153 -30.92 6.46 12.17
CA SER A 153 -31.71 5.33 12.68
C SER A 153 -30.79 4.25 13.27
N SER A 154 -31.38 3.38 14.10
CA SER A 154 -30.66 2.23 14.67
C SER A 154 -30.10 1.25 13.62
N THR A 155 -30.75 1.16 12.45
CA THR A 155 -30.30 0.32 11.33
C THR A 155 -29.18 0.92 10.49
N ASN A 156 -28.91 2.21 10.65
CA ASN A 156 -27.91 2.95 9.89
C ASN A 156 -26.63 3.23 10.69
N ARG A 157 -26.36 2.44 11.71
CA ARG A 157 -25.18 2.54 12.57
C ARG A 157 -24.69 1.17 13.00
N GLY A 158 -23.48 1.09 13.49
CA GLY A 158 -22.91 -0.14 14.02
C GLY A 158 -21.45 0.01 14.42
N TYR A 159 -20.84 -1.13 14.65
CA TYR A 159 -19.46 -1.28 15.03
C TYR A 159 -18.77 -2.23 14.05
N ALA A 160 -17.48 -2.01 13.84
CA ALA A 160 -16.61 -2.89 13.07
C ALA A 160 -15.19 -2.85 13.64
N THR A 161 -14.35 -3.76 13.17
CA THR A 161 -12.93 -3.75 13.45
C THR A 161 -12.17 -3.72 12.13
N LEU A 162 -11.29 -2.76 12.00
CA LEU A 162 -10.34 -2.69 10.89
C LEU A 162 -9.10 -3.52 11.27
N ASN A 163 -8.97 -4.71 10.70
CA ASN A 163 -7.81 -5.57 10.95
C ASN A 163 -6.67 -5.17 10.01
N MET A 164 -5.78 -4.33 10.50
CA MET A 164 -4.63 -3.86 9.73
C MET A 164 -3.64 -5.01 9.52
N ALA A 165 -3.28 -5.24 8.27
CA ALA A 165 -2.27 -6.22 7.86
C ALA A 165 -1.22 -5.55 6.98
N ALA A 166 0.02 -6.03 7.06
CA ALA A 166 1.08 -5.54 6.17
C ALA A 166 0.68 -5.76 4.70
N THR A 167 0.82 -4.73 3.89
CA THR A 167 0.68 -4.83 2.44
C THR A 167 2.06 -4.72 1.81
N LEU A 168 2.33 -5.56 0.83
CA LEU A 168 3.45 -5.29 -0.08
C LEU A 168 3.09 -3.99 -0.81
N GLY A 169 3.83 -2.93 -0.55
CA GLY A 169 3.60 -1.63 -1.19
C GLY A 169 3.62 -1.80 -2.70
N THR A 170 2.72 -1.10 -3.40
CA THR A 170 2.71 -1.09 -4.87
C THR A 170 4.06 -0.66 -5.45
N GLN A 171 4.82 0.16 -4.71
CA GLN A 171 6.21 0.49 -5.05
C GLN A 171 7.15 -0.71 -4.89
N GLU A 172 7.01 -1.52 -3.83
CA GLU A 172 7.82 -2.74 -3.67
C GLU A 172 7.46 -3.77 -4.73
N ALA A 173 6.17 -3.97 -5.02
CA ALA A 173 5.74 -4.85 -6.09
C ALA A 173 6.19 -4.33 -7.47
N ALA A 174 6.09 -3.03 -7.74
CA ALA A 174 6.59 -2.40 -8.96
C ALA A 174 8.12 -2.43 -9.04
N LEU A 175 8.84 -2.22 -7.91
CA LEU A 175 10.29 -2.34 -7.84
C LEU A 175 10.73 -3.81 -8.03
N ALA A 176 10.05 -4.76 -7.40
CA ALA A 176 10.31 -6.18 -7.56
C ALA A 176 10.05 -6.62 -9.01
N GLU A 177 8.92 -6.22 -9.60
CA GLU A 177 8.62 -6.50 -11.02
C GLU A 177 9.59 -5.76 -11.96
N SER A 178 9.98 -4.52 -11.64
CA SER A 178 10.96 -3.78 -12.44
C SER A 178 12.36 -4.37 -12.37
N LYS A 179 12.72 -5.08 -11.29
CA LYS A 179 14.00 -5.78 -11.12
C LYS A 179 13.95 -7.22 -11.64
N LYS A 180 12.75 -7.75 -11.89
CA LYS A 180 12.57 -9.11 -12.36
C LYS A 180 13.21 -9.28 -13.72
N VAL A 181 14.25 -10.10 -13.77
CA VAL A 181 14.88 -10.54 -14.99
C VAL A 181 14.18 -11.82 -15.43
N VAL A 182 13.75 -11.88 -16.67
CA VAL A 182 13.16 -13.09 -17.26
C VAL A 182 13.90 -13.38 -18.54
N LEU A 183 14.38 -14.61 -18.68
CA LEU A 183 15.04 -15.07 -19.92
C LEU A 183 14.02 -15.63 -20.92
N TYR A 184 14.25 -15.36 -22.18
CA TYR A 184 13.44 -15.87 -23.29
C TYR A 184 14.26 -15.98 -24.59
N PRO A 185 13.90 -16.91 -25.53
CA PRO A 185 12.92 -17.97 -25.34
C PRO A 185 13.42 -19.02 -24.34
N ASN A 186 12.50 -19.75 -23.74
CA ASN A 186 12.81 -20.90 -22.90
C ASN A 186 11.74 -21.97 -23.15
N PRO A 187 12.08 -23.09 -23.80
CA PRO A 187 13.40 -23.56 -24.21
C PRO A 187 14.11 -22.73 -25.30
N ALA A 188 15.46 -22.81 -25.35
CA ALA A 188 16.28 -22.08 -26.29
C ALA A 188 17.22 -22.99 -27.07
N LYS A 189 17.51 -22.61 -28.34
CA LYS A 189 18.44 -23.33 -29.24
C LYS A 189 19.79 -22.63 -29.40
N GLU A 190 19.80 -21.38 -29.80
CA GLU A 190 21.04 -20.66 -30.12
C GLU A 190 21.34 -19.49 -29.19
N THR A 191 20.32 -18.70 -28.88
CA THR A 191 20.44 -17.49 -28.08
C THR A 191 19.32 -17.37 -27.04
N VAL A 192 19.57 -16.67 -25.94
CA VAL A 192 18.59 -16.23 -24.98
C VAL A 192 18.68 -14.72 -24.79
N SER A 193 17.55 -14.06 -24.69
CA SER A 193 17.40 -12.64 -24.37
C SER A 193 16.89 -12.48 -22.96
N PHE A 194 17.05 -11.27 -22.41
CA PHE A 194 16.63 -10.96 -21.04
C PHE A 194 15.76 -9.73 -21.00
N LYS A 195 14.58 -9.83 -20.38
CA LYS A 195 13.81 -8.67 -19.98
C LYS A 195 14.61 -7.89 -18.92
N ASN A 196 14.68 -6.57 -19.04
CA ASN A 196 15.47 -5.69 -18.18
C ASN A 196 16.99 -5.98 -18.23
N PHE A 197 17.53 -6.36 -19.38
CA PHE A 197 18.96 -6.65 -19.60
C PHE A 197 19.86 -5.47 -19.21
N ASP A 198 19.37 -4.24 -19.35
CA ASP A 198 20.06 -3.00 -18.98
C ASP A 198 20.47 -2.95 -17.50
N LYS A 199 19.82 -3.74 -16.65
CA LYS A 199 20.11 -3.88 -15.22
C LYS A 199 21.12 -4.98 -14.90
N ILE A 200 21.40 -5.87 -15.84
CA ILE A 200 22.31 -7.00 -15.64
C ILE A 200 23.77 -6.53 -15.75
N LYS A 201 24.57 -6.94 -14.78
CA LYS A 201 26.01 -6.72 -14.76
C LYS A 201 26.75 -7.93 -15.38
N SER A 202 26.42 -9.13 -14.91
CA SER A 202 27.05 -10.37 -15.34
C SER A 202 26.15 -11.57 -15.07
N ILE A 203 26.40 -12.67 -15.79
CA ILE A 203 25.68 -13.93 -15.65
C ILE A 203 26.68 -15.05 -15.51
N ASP A 204 26.53 -15.87 -14.48
CA ASP A 204 27.25 -17.13 -14.29
C ASP A 204 26.32 -18.29 -14.65
N ILE A 205 26.79 -19.18 -15.52
CA ILE A 205 26.01 -20.30 -16.04
C ILE A 205 26.49 -21.58 -15.39
N TYR A 206 25.56 -22.35 -14.80
CA TYR A 206 25.83 -23.62 -14.14
C TYR A 206 25.03 -24.74 -14.79
N GLU A 207 25.63 -25.93 -14.86
CA GLU A 207 24.92 -27.18 -15.16
C GLU A 207 24.04 -27.59 -13.95
N SER A 208 23.14 -28.54 -14.20
CA SER A 208 22.30 -29.13 -13.14
C SER A 208 23.09 -29.83 -12.03
N SER A 209 24.37 -30.20 -12.29
CA SER A 209 25.30 -30.72 -11.30
C SER A 209 25.89 -29.65 -10.34
N GLY A 210 25.62 -28.37 -10.59
CA GLY A 210 26.24 -27.25 -9.89
C GLY A 210 27.62 -26.84 -10.44
N ARG A 211 28.11 -27.52 -11.48
CA ARG A 211 29.37 -27.15 -12.12
C ARG A 211 29.21 -25.87 -12.93
N LYS A 212 30.02 -24.85 -12.63
CA LYS A 212 30.05 -23.60 -13.40
C LYS A 212 30.61 -23.88 -14.81
N VAL A 213 29.85 -23.49 -15.82
CA VAL A 213 30.23 -23.63 -17.25
C VAL A 213 31.04 -22.42 -17.70
N ARG A 214 30.52 -21.23 -17.45
CA ARG A 214 31.19 -19.98 -17.82
C ARG A 214 30.54 -18.76 -17.12
N SER A 215 31.25 -17.64 -17.19
CA SER A 215 30.74 -16.30 -16.83
C SER A 215 30.61 -15.47 -18.10
N VAL A 216 29.54 -14.66 -18.17
CA VAL A 216 29.29 -13.75 -19.29
C VAL A 216 29.07 -12.36 -18.70
N LYS A 217 29.81 -11.37 -19.20
CA LYS A 217 29.52 -9.96 -18.92
C LYS A 217 28.47 -9.48 -19.93
N MET A 218 27.40 -8.85 -19.46
CA MET A 218 26.37 -8.34 -20.36
C MET A 218 26.84 -7.06 -21.04
N ASP A 219 26.88 -7.10 -22.36
CA ASP A 219 27.18 -5.98 -23.26
C ASP A 219 26.08 -5.75 -24.31
N GLY A 220 24.99 -6.52 -24.25
CA GLY A 220 23.83 -6.46 -25.12
C GLY A 220 22.62 -7.17 -24.52
N GLU A 221 21.54 -7.29 -25.30
CA GLU A 221 20.27 -7.86 -24.88
C GLU A 221 20.29 -9.39 -24.77
N ASN A 222 21.17 -10.07 -25.50
CA ASN A 222 21.18 -11.51 -25.63
C ASN A 222 22.56 -12.12 -25.42
N ILE A 223 22.56 -13.38 -25.03
CA ILE A 223 23.78 -14.22 -24.97
C ILE A 223 23.61 -15.45 -25.82
N ARG A 224 24.74 -15.91 -26.40
CA ARG A 224 24.80 -17.12 -27.19
C ARG A 224 24.88 -18.36 -26.29
N VAL A 225 24.04 -19.36 -26.57
CA VAL A 225 23.98 -20.64 -25.84
C VAL A 225 24.11 -21.84 -26.77
N SER A 226 24.45 -21.63 -28.05
CA SER A 226 24.59 -22.69 -29.05
C SER A 226 25.71 -23.70 -28.75
N ASP A 227 26.68 -23.31 -27.93
CA ASP A 227 27.80 -24.13 -27.46
C ASP A 227 27.44 -25.04 -26.27
N LEU A 228 26.28 -24.80 -25.63
CA LEU A 228 25.78 -25.64 -24.56
C LEU A 228 25.12 -26.89 -25.11
N LYS A 229 25.34 -28.03 -24.46
CA LYS A 229 24.64 -29.28 -24.76
C LYS A 229 23.19 -29.20 -24.37
N SER A 230 22.29 -29.98 -24.98
CA SER A 230 20.91 -30.09 -24.56
C SER A 230 20.81 -30.50 -23.10
N GLY A 231 19.95 -29.79 -22.32
CA GLY A 231 19.84 -30.03 -20.90
C GLY A 231 19.31 -28.80 -20.11
N SER A 232 19.31 -28.92 -18.79
CA SER A 232 18.91 -27.83 -17.88
C SER A 232 20.13 -27.10 -17.34
N TYR A 233 20.07 -25.77 -17.38
CA TYR A 233 21.09 -24.86 -16.85
C TYR A 233 20.48 -23.88 -15.88
N TYR A 234 21.28 -23.40 -14.94
CA TYR A 234 20.91 -22.36 -13.99
C TYR A 234 21.77 -21.14 -14.22
N PHE A 235 21.14 -20.00 -14.37
CA PHE A 235 21.78 -18.72 -14.57
C PHE A 235 21.72 -17.95 -13.27
N GLU A 236 22.87 -17.72 -12.66
CA GLU A 236 23.02 -16.78 -11.55
C GLU A 236 23.33 -15.41 -12.14
N ILE A 237 22.41 -14.48 -11.98
CA ILE A 237 22.42 -13.17 -12.60
C ILE A 237 22.75 -12.13 -11.55
N THR A 238 23.89 -11.47 -11.69
CA THR A 238 24.28 -10.33 -10.86
C THR A 238 23.78 -9.06 -11.51
N LEU A 239 22.95 -8.30 -10.78
CA LEU A 239 22.47 -6.98 -11.22
C LEU A 239 23.52 -5.89 -10.95
N LYS A 240 23.37 -4.73 -11.59
CA LYS A 240 24.28 -3.58 -11.42
C LYS A 240 24.26 -3.01 -9.99
N ASP A 241 23.16 -3.22 -9.24
CA ASP A 241 23.03 -2.84 -7.84
C ASP A 241 23.62 -3.87 -6.86
N GLY A 242 24.19 -4.97 -7.38
CA GLY A 242 24.79 -6.04 -6.59
C GLY A 242 23.81 -7.15 -6.18
N THR A 243 22.53 -7.03 -6.48
CA THR A 243 21.51 -8.07 -6.20
C THR A 243 21.76 -9.30 -7.06
N LEU A 244 21.56 -10.50 -6.48
CA LEU A 244 21.59 -11.77 -7.19
C LEU A 244 20.15 -12.24 -7.48
N THR A 245 19.93 -12.76 -8.70
CA THR A 245 18.71 -13.45 -9.09
C THR A 245 19.03 -14.70 -9.90
N TYR A 246 18.10 -15.63 -9.97
CA TYR A 246 18.33 -16.94 -10.59
C TYR A 246 17.24 -17.25 -11.60
N GLU A 247 17.66 -17.75 -12.77
CA GLU A 247 16.74 -18.20 -13.81
C GLU A 247 17.16 -19.60 -14.31
N LYS A 248 16.18 -20.41 -14.69
CA LYS A 248 16.43 -21.73 -15.27
C LYS A 248 16.27 -21.67 -16.78
N LEU A 249 17.27 -22.16 -17.52
CA LEU A 249 17.22 -22.38 -18.96
C LEU A 249 17.04 -23.86 -19.29
N ILE A 250 16.13 -24.15 -20.21
CA ILE A 250 16.05 -25.44 -20.90
C ILE A 250 16.71 -25.26 -22.27
N LYS A 251 17.82 -25.93 -22.48
CA LYS A 251 18.57 -25.94 -23.77
C LYS A 251 18.12 -27.12 -24.61
N GLU A 252 17.64 -26.86 -25.82
CA GLU A 252 17.36 -27.84 -26.88
C GLU A 252 18.57 -28.09 -27.78
#